data_bf9d9e049ce50696cca962aa5aaa5d60
#
_entry.id   bf9d9e049ce50696cca962aa5aaa5d60
#
_cell.length_a   1.000
_cell.length_b   1.000
_cell.length_c   1.000
_cell.angle_alpha   90.00
_cell.angle_beta   90.00
_cell.angle_gamma   90.00
#
_symmetry.space_group_name_H-M   'P 1'
#
loop_
_entity.id
_entity.type
_entity.pdbx_description
1 polymer ?
#
loop_
_entity_poly.entity_id
_entity_poly.type
_entity_poly.pdbx_seq_one_letter_code
_entity_poly.pdbx_strand_id
1 'polypeptide(L)'
;MWAGAGGPPNPALLARNAYISMIETAQNVADRYGLTRTEIDAFALRSQHRAAAARDSGRLAKEIMPVAIPTTKTTPARVFEHDEFIRDDTTAERLAALPVRPAPLG
;
A
#
# COMPACT_ATOMS: atom_id res chain seq x y z
N MET A 1 -2.15 -2.12 12.39
CA MET A 1 -2.68 -3.22 13.22
C MET A 1 -4.10 -3.48 12.77
N TRP A 2 -4.37 -4.67 12.33
CA TRP A 2 -5.72 -5.07 11.96
C TRP A 2 -6.47 -5.43 13.24
N ALA A 3 -7.28 -4.53 13.75
CA ALA A 3 -8.21 -4.81 14.84
C ALA A 3 -9.47 -5.42 14.23
N GLY A 4 -9.33 -6.62 13.67
CA GLY A 4 -10.49 -7.42 13.30
C GLY A 4 -11.23 -7.82 14.58
N ALA A 5 -12.55 -7.85 14.53
CA ALA A 5 -13.42 -8.31 15.61
C ALA A 5 -13.27 -9.83 15.86
N GLY A 6 -12.04 -10.32 15.90
CA GLY A 6 -11.69 -11.69 16.23
C GLY A 6 -11.25 -11.79 17.68
N GLY A 7 -11.58 -12.89 18.32
CA GLY A 7 -11.15 -13.21 19.67
C GLY A 7 -9.60 -13.22 19.81
N PRO A 8 -9.07 -13.59 20.98
CA PRO A 8 -7.64 -13.61 21.24
C PRO A 8 -6.92 -14.50 20.23
N PRO A 9 -5.65 -14.15 19.84
CA PRO A 9 -4.91 -14.91 18.86
C PRO A 9 -4.69 -16.36 19.31
N ASN A 10 -4.74 -17.30 18.35
CA ASN A 10 -4.51 -18.70 18.62
C ASN A 10 -3.05 -18.95 19.06
N PRO A 11 -2.80 -19.53 20.24
CA PRO A 11 -1.45 -19.76 20.74
C PRO A 11 -0.55 -20.59 19.82
N ALA A 12 -1.12 -21.58 19.13
CA ALA A 12 -0.36 -22.41 18.19
C ALA A 12 0.12 -21.63 16.96
N LEU A 13 -0.66 -20.64 16.52
CA LEU A 13 -0.28 -19.73 15.43
C LEU A 13 0.72 -18.68 15.89
N LEU A 14 0.57 -18.17 17.13
CA LEU A 14 1.56 -17.27 17.73
C LEU A 14 2.94 -17.93 17.82
N ALA A 15 3.00 -19.18 18.27
CA ALA A 15 4.25 -19.94 18.36
C ALA A 15 4.96 -20.12 17.00
N ARG A 16 4.24 -20.01 15.90
CA ARG A 16 4.75 -20.09 14.52
C ARG A 16 4.99 -18.72 13.88
N ASN A 17 4.90 -17.63 14.63
CA ASN A 17 4.96 -16.26 14.09
C ASN A 17 3.97 -15.98 12.93
N ALA A 18 2.80 -16.63 12.96
CA ALA A 18 1.81 -16.50 11.89
C ALA A 18 1.13 -15.11 11.85
N TYR A 19 1.25 -14.33 12.91
CA TYR A 19 0.67 -12.99 13.05
C TYR A 19 1.69 -11.86 12.91
N ILE A 20 2.78 -12.06 12.18
CA ILE A 20 3.74 -10.99 11.93
C ILE A 20 3.09 -9.88 11.10
N SER A 21 3.51 -8.64 11.34
CA SER A 21 3.02 -7.50 10.58
C SER A 21 3.54 -7.52 9.14
N MET A 22 2.85 -6.82 8.23
CA MET A 22 3.32 -6.66 6.85
C MET A 22 4.67 -5.92 6.78
N ILE A 23 4.93 -5.02 7.71
CA ILE A 23 6.21 -4.30 7.81
C ILE A 23 7.34 -5.29 8.16
N GLU A 24 7.13 -6.16 9.14
CA GLU A 24 8.10 -7.21 9.49
C GLU A 24 8.32 -8.19 8.35
N THR A 25 7.25 -8.58 7.67
CA THR A 25 7.34 -9.46 6.49
C THR A 25 8.19 -8.81 5.40
N ALA A 26 7.97 -7.54 5.10
CA ALA A 26 8.76 -6.81 4.11
C ALA A 26 10.23 -6.68 4.54
N GLN A 27 10.49 -6.42 5.82
CA GLN A 27 11.85 -6.35 6.35
C GLN A 27 12.56 -7.70 6.23
N ASN A 28 11.89 -8.80 6.55
CA ASN A 28 12.45 -10.15 6.39
C ASN A 28 12.84 -10.45 4.93
N VAL A 29 12.04 -9.99 3.97
CA VAL A 29 12.37 -10.12 2.55
C VAL A 29 13.60 -9.27 2.19
N ALA A 30 13.63 -8.02 2.64
CA ALA A 30 14.77 -7.14 2.39
C ALA A 30 16.07 -7.71 2.95
N ASP A 31 16.04 -8.20 4.18
CA ASP A 31 17.20 -8.81 4.85
C ASP A 31 17.66 -10.09 4.14
N ARG A 32 16.71 -10.96 3.79
CA ARG A 32 17.01 -12.24 3.14
C ARG A 32 17.67 -12.06 1.78
N TYR A 33 17.26 -11.07 1.02
CA TYR A 33 17.76 -10.85 -0.36
C TYR A 33 18.76 -9.70 -0.44
N GLY A 34 19.15 -9.09 0.68
CA GLY A 34 20.11 -7.99 0.72
C GLY A 34 19.66 -6.74 -0.04
N LEU A 35 18.35 -6.45 -0.02
CA LEU A 35 17.80 -5.31 -0.74
C LEU A 35 18.15 -3.99 -0.03
N THR A 36 18.73 -3.08 -0.79
CA THR A 36 19.07 -1.75 -0.28
C THR A 36 17.86 -0.81 -0.33
N ARG A 37 17.91 0.24 0.49
CA ARG A 37 16.88 1.29 0.48
C ARG A 37 16.71 1.89 -0.92
N THR A 38 17.78 2.15 -1.62
CA THR A 38 17.76 2.72 -2.98
C THR A 38 17.04 1.81 -3.97
N GLU A 39 17.27 0.50 -3.91
CA GLU A 39 16.58 -0.47 -4.78
C GLU A 39 15.08 -0.53 -4.46
N ILE A 40 14.71 -0.52 -3.18
CA ILE A 40 13.31 -0.52 -2.74
C ILE A 40 12.60 0.76 -3.22
N ASP A 41 13.23 1.92 -3.05
CA ASP A 41 12.67 3.20 -3.49
C ASP A 41 12.54 3.27 -5.01
N ALA A 42 13.51 2.75 -5.78
CA ALA A 42 13.44 2.67 -7.23
C ALA A 42 12.28 1.77 -7.70
N PHE A 43 12.05 0.66 -7.01
CA PHE A 43 10.91 -0.22 -7.28
C PHE A 43 9.58 0.48 -7.00
N ALA A 44 9.47 1.16 -5.86
CA ALA A 44 8.27 1.90 -5.48
C ALA A 44 7.96 3.03 -6.49
N LEU A 45 8.97 3.79 -6.90
CA LEU A 45 8.84 4.84 -7.91
C LEU A 45 8.31 4.26 -9.23
N ARG A 46 8.92 3.20 -9.71
CA ARG A 46 8.48 2.52 -10.93
C ARG A 46 7.04 2.02 -10.83
N SER A 47 6.64 1.50 -9.67
CA SER A 47 5.27 1.03 -9.42
C SER A 47 4.25 2.17 -9.54
N GLN A 48 4.52 3.32 -8.92
CA GLN A 48 3.64 4.49 -9.02
C GLN A 48 3.56 5.03 -10.46
N HIS A 49 4.68 5.13 -11.17
CA HIS A 49 4.69 5.60 -12.55
C HIS A 49 3.92 4.66 -13.50
N ARG A 50 4.05 3.35 -13.30
CA ARG A 50 3.27 2.36 -14.08
C ARG A 50 1.78 2.42 -13.79
N ALA A 51 1.40 2.61 -12.54
CA ALA A 51 0.00 2.77 -12.15
C ALA A 51 -0.60 4.05 -12.75
N ALA A 52 0.12 5.16 -12.70
CA ALA A 52 -0.29 6.42 -13.33
C ALA A 52 -0.45 6.26 -14.85
N ALA A 53 0.51 5.65 -15.52
CA ALA A 53 0.44 5.39 -16.97
C ALA A 53 -0.74 4.48 -17.33
N ALA A 54 -1.05 3.46 -16.52
CA ALA A 54 -2.19 2.59 -16.73
C ALA A 54 -3.53 3.32 -16.54
N ARG A 55 -3.61 4.26 -15.60
CA ARG A 55 -4.76 5.16 -15.44
C ARG A 55 -4.91 6.06 -16.66
N ASP A 56 -3.87 6.77 -17.03
CA ASP A 56 -3.91 7.83 -18.06
C ASP A 56 -4.13 7.25 -19.46
N SER A 57 -3.66 6.04 -19.74
CA SER A 57 -3.92 5.33 -21.00
C SER A 57 -5.34 4.74 -21.12
N GLY A 58 -6.16 4.83 -20.06
CA GLY A 58 -7.49 4.23 -20.02
C GLY A 58 -7.51 2.71 -19.78
N ARG A 59 -6.35 2.09 -19.52
CA ARG A 59 -6.28 0.66 -19.23
C ARG A 59 -7.09 0.29 -17.99
N LEU A 60 -6.90 1.03 -16.89
CA LEU A 60 -7.64 0.77 -15.64
C LEU A 60 -9.14 1.00 -15.80
N ALA A 61 -9.56 1.95 -16.62
CA ALA A 61 -10.98 2.22 -16.89
C ALA A 61 -11.72 1.01 -17.48
N LYS A 62 -11.02 0.07 -18.12
CA LYS A 62 -11.61 -1.17 -18.64
C LYS A 62 -11.89 -2.21 -17.57
N GLU A 63 -11.24 -2.08 -16.42
CA GLU A 63 -11.32 -3.03 -15.29
C GLU A 63 -12.16 -2.47 -14.14
N ILE A 64 -12.28 -1.14 -14.06
CA ILE A 64 -12.99 -0.44 -12.99
C ILE A 64 -14.46 -0.28 -13.36
N MET A 65 -15.35 -0.75 -12.49
CA MET A 65 -16.78 -0.48 -12.58
C MET A 65 -17.09 0.80 -11.79
N PRO A 66 -17.60 1.85 -12.45
CA PRO A 66 -17.97 3.09 -11.76
C PRO A 66 -19.07 2.86 -10.73
N VAL A 67 -18.94 3.51 -9.58
CA VAL A 67 -19.94 3.45 -8.49
C VAL A 67 -20.50 4.84 -8.25
N ALA A 68 -21.82 4.99 -8.35
CA ALA A 68 -22.51 6.22 -8.03
C ALA A 68 -22.59 6.39 -6.50
N ILE A 69 -22.07 7.50 -5.99
CA ILE A 69 -22.17 7.87 -4.59
C ILE A 69 -23.25 8.94 -4.45
N PRO A 70 -24.34 8.68 -3.73
CA PRO A 70 -25.43 9.63 -3.59
C PRO A 70 -25.02 10.87 -2.78
N THR A 71 -25.78 11.94 -2.94
CA THR A 71 -25.65 13.15 -2.14
C THR A 71 -25.82 12.86 -0.66
N THR A 72 -24.96 13.44 0.16
CA THR A 72 -25.08 13.49 1.63
C THR A 72 -25.37 14.94 2.06
N LYS A 73 -25.54 15.15 3.37
CA LYS A 73 -25.72 16.52 3.92
C LYS A 73 -24.54 17.46 3.66
N THR A 74 -23.35 16.91 3.47
CA THR A 74 -22.10 17.67 3.35
C THR A 74 -21.39 17.51 2.00
N THR A 75 -21.81 16.57 1.17
CA THR A 75 -21.10 16.23 -0.08
C THR A 75 -22.11 16.01 -1.21
N PRO A 76 -21.91 16.64 -2.40
CA PRO A 76 -22.76 16.40 -3.57
C PRO A 76 -22.61 14.98 -4.11
N ALA A 77 -23.57 14.54 -4.91
CA ALA A 77 -23.48 13.28 -5.63
C ALA A 77 -22.22 13.28 -6.52
N ARG A 78 -21.54 12.14 -6.57
CA ARG A 78 -20.36 11.95 -7.44
C ARG A 78 -20.27 10.52 -7.93
N VAL A 79 -19.48 10.31 -8.96
CA VAL A 79 -19.13 8.97 -9.43
C VAL A 79 -17.71 8.63 -8.92
N PHE A 80 -17.58 7.47 -8.30
CA PHE A 80 -16.29 6.93 -7.90
C PHE A 80 -15.81 5.95 -8.97
N GLU A 81 -14.82 6.36 -9.76
CA GLU A 81 -14.37 5.65 -10.95
C GLU A 81 -12.85 5.61 -11.15
N HIS A 82 -12.10 6.13 -10.18
CA HIS A 82 -10.64 6.17 -10.25
C HIS A 82 -9.99 5.53 -9.03
N ASP A 83 -8.83 4.92 -9.21
CA ASP A 83 -7.95 4.55 -8.10
C ASP A 83 -7.37 5.81 -7.47
N GLU A 84 -7.78 6.10 -6.23
CA GLU A 84 -7.37 7.30 -5.49
C GLU A 84 -6.02 7.13 -4.78
N PHE A 85 -5.42 5.94 -4.80
CA PHE A 85 -4.14 5.67 -4.12
C PHE A 85 -2.91 5.89 -5.01
N ILE A 86 -3.10 6.11 -6.30
CA ILE A 86 -2.00 6.39 -7.22
C ILE A 86 -1.41 7.77 -6.89
N ARG A 87 -0.11 7.80 -6.61
CA ARG A 87 0.66 9.01 -6.32
C ARG A 87 1.59 9.33 -7.49
N ASP A 88 1.05 10.00 -8.49
CA ASP A 88 1.78 10.36 -9.72
C ASP A 88 2.82 11.46 -9.51
N ASP A 89 2.76 12.17 -8.38
CA ASP A 89 3.74 13.15 -7.93
C ASP A 89 4.93 12.52 -7.17
N THR A 90 5.04 11.20 -7.15
CA THR A 90 6.13 10.47 -6.51
C THR A 90 7.45 10.71 -7.25
N THR A 91 8.49 11.09 -6.51
CA THR A 91 9.86 11.24 -7.02
C THR A 91 10.85 10.46 -6.17
N ALA A 92 12.05 10.22 -6.71
CA ALA A 92 13.12 9.55 -5.98
C ALA A 92 13.52 10.31 -4.71
N GLU A 93 13.57 11.64 -4.80
CA GLU A 93 13.93 12.53 -3.68
C GLU A 93 12.87 12.47 -2.56
N ARG A 94 11.60 12.45 -2.94
CA ARG A 94 10.51 12.33 -1.95
C ARG A 94 10.53 10.98 -1.24
N LEU A 95 10.80 9.89 -1.97
CA LEU A 95 10.92 8.56 -1.36
C LEU A 95 12.11 8.50 -0.42
N ALA A 96 13.28 8.99 -0.85
CA ALA A 96 14.48 9.01 -0.03
C ALA A 96 14.33 9.85 1.27
N ALA A 97 13.49 10.87 1.24
CA ALA A 97 13.20 11.72 2.39
C ALA A 97 12.26 11.06 3.43
N LEU A 98 11.60 9.96 3.08
CA LEU A 98 10.74 9.26 4.03
C LEU A 98 11.57 8.63 5.15
N PRO A 99 11.12 8.75 6.41
CA PRO A 99 11.84 8.15 7.53
C PRO A 99 11.87 6.62 7.40
N VAL A 100 13.00 6.04 7.76
CA VAL A 100 13.08 4.59 7.96
C VAL A 100 12.17 4.24 9.13
N ARG A 101 11.25 3.33 8.91
CA ARG A 101 10.43 2.83 10.01
C ARG A 101 11.34 2.10 11.00
N PRO A 102 11.28 2.43 12.30
CA PRO A 102 11.98 1.64 13.30
C PRO A 102 11.47 0.20 13.18
N ALA A 103 12.37 -0.75 13.44
CA ALA A 103 11.98 -2.14 13.61
C ALA A 103 10.79 -2.19 14.59
N PRO A 104 9.77 -3.02 14.35
CA PRO A 104 8.69 -3.17 15.30
C PRO A 104 9.28 -3.47 16.65
N LEU A 105 8.84 -2.71 17.65
CA LEU A 105 9.19 -3.02 19.03
C LEU A 105 8.64 -4.42 19.30
N GLY A 106 9.57 -5.34 19.49
CA GLY A 106 9.25 -6.75 19.76
C GLY A 106 8.39 -6.92 21.00
#